data_bd01de607fcaa5940675ab791d80d09c
#
_entry.id   bd01de607fcaa5940675ab791d80d09c
#
_cell.length_a   1.000
_cell.length_b   1.000
_cell.length_c   1.000
_cell.angle_alpha   90.00
_cell.angle_beta   90.00
_cell.angle_gamma   90.00
#
_symmetry.space_group_name_H-M   'P 1'
#
loop_
_entity.id
_entity.type
_entity.pdbx_description
1 polymer ?
#
loop_
_entity_poly.entity_id
_entity_poly.type
_entity_poly.pdbx_seq_one_letter_code
_entity_poly.pdbx_strand_id
1 'polypeptide(L)'
;MLDIVEGMSELQRIRVVIADDQELVRAGFAMVIGSQPDIQVVGQAGDGAQAVSLAESLHPDVVLMDVRMPGMDGLEATSRISALEAAAGDAPRKTRVIILTTFDLDEYVMAAINAGASGFLLKDTEPETLLSSIRTVYQGNAIIAPSATKRLIEKMMEDGYTKHGLTATDGYADGSSTIPGARPVAYTDPELNLLTEREREVLVEIAHGLSNQEIADKLFISLPTAKTHVAHILAKINARDRVQAVVFAYDNGLV
;
A
#
# COMPACT_ATOMS: atom_id res chain seq x y z
N MET A 1 42.53 -3.49 26.07
CA MET A 1 41.97 -2.31 25.40
C MET A 1 41.53 -2.73 23.97
N LEU A 2 40.77 -3.83 23.86
CA LEU A 2 40.40 -4.47 22.61
C LEU A 2 39.05 -5.21 22.74
N ASP A 3 38.09 -4.69 23.52
CA ASP A 3 36.78 -5.34 23.72
C ASP A 3 35.60 -4.36 23.83
N ILE A 4 35.68 -3.18 23.17
CA ILE A 4 34.57 -2.18 23.22
C ILE A 4 33.90 -1.96 21.85
N VAL A 5 34.28 -2.67 20.79
CA VAL A 5 33.77 -2.43 19.44
C VAL A 5 32.74 -3.49 19.00
N GLU A 6 32.50 -4.55 19.76
CA GLU A 6 31.48 -5.61 19.41
C GLU A 6 30.05 -5.35 19.89
N GLY A 7 29.75 -4.17 20.39
CA GLY A 7 28.43 -3.79 20.91
C GLY A 7 27.64 -2.83 20.01
N MET A 8 28.04 -2.56 18.77
CA MET A 8 27.19 -1.88 17.82
C MET A 8 26.17 -2.89 17.30
N SER A 9 24.93 -2.77 17.78
CA SER A 9 23.77 -3.54 17.35
C SER A 9 23.88 -3.83 15.84
N GLU A 10 23.73 -5.11 15.45
CA GLU A 10 23.43 -5.48 14.07
C GLU A 10 22.25 -4.59 13.64
N LEU A 11 22.54 -3.55 12.87
CA LEU A 11 21.53 -2.70 12.27
C LEU A 11 20.64 -3.64 11.49
N GLN A 12 19.44 -3.84 11.99
CA GLN A 12 18.46 -4.76 11.41
C GLN A 12 18.18 -4.31 9.99
N ARG A 13 18.80 -4.99 9.02
CA ARG A 13 18.68 -4.67 7.60
C ARG A 13 17.27 -4.95 7.12
N ILE A 14 16.76 -4.10 6.25
CA ILE A 14 15.50 -4.33 5.54
C ILE A 14 15.69 -5.52 4.61
N ARG A 15 14.89 -6.56 4.79
CA ARG A 15 14.97 -7.82 4.03
C ARG A 15 14.06 -7.74 2.82
N VAL A 16 14.64 -7.84 1.62
CA VAL A 16 13.93 -7.66 0.34
C VAL A 16 13.96 -8.95 -0.47
N VAL A 17 12.81 -9.32 -1.02
CA VAL A 17 12.68 -10.32 -2.10
C VAL A 17 12.40 -9.58 -3.38
N ILE A 18 13.01 -10.02 -4.50
CA ILE A 18 12.78 -9.48 -5.84
C ILE A 18 12.12 -10.57 -6.68
N ALA A 19 10.94 -10.26 -7.24
CA ALA A 19 10.18 -11.15 -8.11
C ALA A 19 9.96 -10.48 -9.46
N ASP A 20 10.57 -11.05 -10.51
CA ASP A 20 10.51 -10.58 -11.90
C ASP A 20 10.87 -11.76 -12.80
N ASP A 21 10.24 -11.93 -13.95
CA ASP A 21 10.57 -13.02 -14.86
C ASP A 21 11.89 -12.81 -15.61
N GLN A 22 12.35 -11.56 -15.72
CA GLN A 22 13.57 -11.19 -16.41
C GLN A 22 14.78 -11.23 -15.48
N GLU A 23 15.68 -12.18 -15.69
CA GLU A 23 16.89 -12.37 -14.87
C GLU A 23 17.78 -11.12 -14.81
N LEU A 24 17.91 -10.40 -15.95
CA LEU A 24 18.72 -9.19 -16.02
C LEU A 24 18.14 -8.05 -15.15
N VAL A 25 16.82 -7.94 -15.11
CA VAL A 25 16.12 -6.95 -14.26
C VAL A 25 16.35 -7.27 -12.77
N ARG A 26 16.18 -8.55 -12.39
CA ARG A 26 16.47 -9.01 -11.03
C ARG A 26 17.90 -8.71 -10.61
N ALA A 27 18.87 -9.02 -11.50
CA ALA A 27 20.28 -8.76 -11.23
C ALA A 27 20.57 -7.26 -11.08
N GLY A 28 19.95 -6.40 -11.89
CA GLY A 28 20.08 -4.95 -11.80
C GLY A 28 19.56 -4.40 -10.47
N PHE A 29 18.35 -4.78 -10.07
CA PHE A 29 17.80 -4.38 -8.77
C PHE A 29 18.61 -4.93 -7.60
N ALA A 30 19.07 -6.19 -7.68
CA ALA A 30 19.91 -6.79 -6.64
C ALA A 30 21.24 -6.03 -6.46
N MET A 31 21.83 -5.55 -7.55
CA MET A 31 23.06 -4.73 -7.50
C MET A 31 22.79 -3.38 -6.83
N VAL A 32 21.72 -2.68 -7.24
CA VAL A 32 21.34 -1.38 -6.65
C VAL A 32 21.06 -1.52 -5.15
N ILE A 33 20.23 -2.49 -4.77
CA ILE A 33 19.86 -2.75 -3.37
C ILE A 33 21.06 -3.19 -2.56
N GLY A 34 21.90 -4.10 -3.10
CA GLY A 34 23.08 -4.64 -2.44
C GLY A 34 24.18 -3.60 -2.19
N SER A 35 24.12 -2.43 -2.86
CA SER A 35 25.03 -1.31 -2.58
C SER A 35 24.72 -0.59 -1.26
N GLN A 36 23.56 -0.86 -0.65
CA GLN A 36 23.11 -0.17 0.57
C GLN A 36 23.42 -0.99 1.82
N PRO A 37 23.99 -0.36 2.87
CA PRO A 37 24.36 -1.07 4.10
C PRO A 37 23.13 -1.48 4.94
N ASP A 38 21.99 -0.80 4.78
CA ASP A 38 20.77 -0.97 5.56
C ASP A 38 19.72 -1.86 4.88
N ILE A 39 19.96 -2.35 3.65
CA ILE A 39 19.03 -3.19 2.90
C ILE A 39 19.76 -4.48 2.46
N GLN A 40 19.03 -5.60 2.44
CA GLN A 40 19.56 -6.89 2.02
C GLN A 40 18.58 -7.63 1.13
N VAL A 41 19.02 -8.07 -0.06
CA VAL A 41 18.26 -9.03 -0.87
C VAL A 41 18.40 -10.41 -0.25
N VAL A 42 17.28 -10.98 0.19
CA VAL A 42 17.23 -12.30 0.84
C VAL A 42 16.71 -13.41 -0.06
N GLY A 43 16.12 -13.05 -1.21
CA GLY A 43 15.64 -14.01 -2.20
C GLY A 43 15.34 -13.38 -3.54
N GLN A 44 15.29 -14.19 -4.59
CA GLN A 44 14.89 -13.81 -5.94
C GLN A 44 13.95 -14.87 -6.49
N ALA A 45 12.87 -14.45 -7.15
CA ALA A 45 11.86 -15.29 -7.76
C ALA A 45 11.72 -14.96 -9.26
N GLY A 46 11.53 -15.96 -10.09
CA GLY A 46 11.26 -15.81 -11.52
C GLY A 46 9.77 -15.87 -11.89
N ASP A 47 8.91 -16.14 -10.91
CA ASP A 47 7.46 -16.21 -11.07
C ASP A 47 6.74 -15.93 -9.73
N GLY A 48 5.42 -15.75 -9.79
CA GLY A 48 4.62 -15.43 -8.61
C GLY A 48 4.56 -16.56 -7.58
N ALA A 49 4.58 -17.83 -8.01
CA ALA A 49 4.52 -18.96 -7.10
C ALA A 49 5.80 -19.07 -6.26
N GLN A 50 6.95 -18.85 -6.87
CA GLN A 50 8.24 -18.77 -6.17
C GLN A 50 8.25 -17.57 -5.19
N ALA A 51 7.70 -16.40 -5.62
CA ALA A 51 7.61 -15.22 -4.76
C ALA A 51 6.79 -15.48 -3.49
N VAL A 52 5.62 -16.14 -3.61
CA VAL A 52 4.80 -16.55 -2.47
C VAL A 52 5.56 -17.51 -1.56
N SER A 53 6.18 -18.55 -2.11
CA SER A 53 6.97 -19.52 -1.33
C SER A 53 8.14 -18.87 -0.58
N LEU A 54 8.82 -17.89 -1.20
CA LEU A 54 9.87 -17.12 -0.53
C LEU A 54 9.32 -16.19 0.55
N ALA A 55 8.14 -15.60 0.34
CA ALA A 55 7.48 -14.79 1.37
C ALA A 55 7.12 -15.64 2.60
N GLU A 56 6.57 -16.84 2.39
CA GLU A 56 6.23 -17.79 3.45
C GLU A 56 7.46 -18.28 4.23
N SER A 57 8.55 -18.58 3.53
CA SER A 57 9.71 -19.20 4.18
C SER A 57 10.69 -18.19 4.77
N LEU A 58 10.84 -17.04 4.16
CA LEU A 58 11.83 -16.04 4.54
C LEU A 58 11.25 -14.89 5.36
N HIS A 59 9.93 -14.66 5.33
CA HIS A 59 9.27 -13.52 5.96
C HIS A 59 10.03 -12.20 5.67
N PRO A 60 10.17 -11.79 4.38
CA PRO A 60 10.85 -10.55 4.03
C PRO A 60 10.04 -9.35 4.53
N ASP A 61 10.70 -8.22 4.73
CA ASP A 61 10.03 -6.97 5.07
C ASP A 61 9.33 -6.35 3.84
N VAL A 62 9.97 -6.49 2.66
CA VAL A 62 9.47 -5.93 1.40
C VAL A 62 9.65 -6.94 0.27
N VAL A 63 8.65 -7.06 -0.59
CA VAL A 63 8.73 -7.78 -1.87
C VAL A 63 8.60 -6.76 -3.00
N LEU A 64 9.59 -6.70 -3.88
CA LEU A 64 9.48 -6.02 -5.18
C LEU A 64 8.88 -7.00 -6.15
N MET A 65 7.72 -6.71 -6.72
CA MET A 65 6.89 -7.65 -7.47
C MET A 65 6.59 -7.11 -8.86
N ASP A 66 7.08 -7.79 -9.89
CA ASP A 66 6.60 -7.53 -11.26
C ASP A 66 5.15 -7.95 -11.41
N VAL A 67 4.39 -7.22 -12.21
CA VAL A 67 2.99 -7.56 -12.53
C VAL A 67 2.93 -8.76 -13.44
N ARG A 68 3.71 -8.75 -14.53
CA ARG A 68 3.62 -9.76 -15.58
C ARG A 68 4.70 -10.84 -15.44
N MET A 69 4.30 -11.97 -14.90
CA MET A 69 5.15 -13.15 -14.77
C MET A 69 4.42 -14.40 -15.30
N PRO A 70 5.16 -15.43 -15.81
CA PRO A 70 4.55 -16.66 -16.28
C PRO A 70 3.91 -17.47 -15.16
N GLY A 71 2.82 -18.16 -15.46
CA GLY A 71 2.08 -18.98 -14.49
C GLY A 71 1.24 -18.15 -13.55
N MET A 72 1.75 -17.87 -12.37
CA MET A 72 1.11 -16.95 -11.40
C MET A 72 1.64 -15.55 -11.63
N ASP A 73 0.76 -14.60 -11.94
CA ASP A 73 1.12 -13.19 -12.08
C ASP A 73 1.37 -12.50 -10.72
N GLY A 74 1.91 -11.28 -10.78
CA GLY A 74 2.26 -10.55 -9.55
C GLY A 74 1.07 -10.04 -8.77
N LEU A 75 -0.10 -9.85 -9.38
CA LEU A 75 -1.31 -9.43 -8.67
C LEU A 75 -1.88 -10.58 -7.85
N GLU A 76 -1.95 -11.77 -8.43
CA GLU A 76 -2.37 -12.98 -7.72
C GLU A 76 -1.37 -13.31 -6.60
N ALA A 77 -0.06 -13.23 -6.87
CA ALA A 77 0.97 -13.43 -5.85
C ALA A 77 0.84 -12.42 -4.70
N THR A 78 0.60 -11.15 -5.00
CA THR A 78 0.38 -10.09 -4.01
C THR A 78 -0.84 -10.38 -3.13
N SER A 79 -1.95 -10.80 -3.73
CA SER A 79 -3.17 -11.17 -2.99
C SER A 79 -2.91 -12.34 -2.03
N ARG A 80 -2.17 -13.37 -2.48
CA ARG A 80 -1.80 -14.51 -1.64
C ARG A 80 -0.89 -14.11 -0.47
N ILE A 81 0.14 -13.30 -0.72
CA ILE A 81 1.04 -12.79 0.32
C ILE A 81 0.24 -11.95 1.34
N SER A 82 -0.68 -11.10 0.87
CA SER A 82 -1.54 -10.31 1.75
C SER A 82 -2.47 -11.16 2.61
N ALA A 83 -3.00 -12.26 2.07
CA ALA A 83 -3.84 -13.20 2.80
C ALA A 83 -3.04 -13.96 3.88
N LEU A 84 -1.79 -14.34 3.62
CA LEU A 84 -0.89 -14.94 4.61
C LEU A 84 -0.66 -14.01 5.81
N GLU A 85 -0.40 -12.74 5.53
CA GLU A 85 -0.21 -11.72 6.57
C GLU A 85 -1.47 -11.50 7.41
N ALA A 86 -2.66 -11.50 6.78
CA ALA A 86 -3.93 -11.39 7.49
C ALA A 86 -4.19 -12.58 8.41
N ALA A 87 -3.78 -13.78 8.00
CA ALA A 87 -3.92 -15.01 8.80
C ALA A 87 -2.94 -15.07 9.98
N ALA A 88 -1.78 -14.41 9.86
CA ALA A 88 -0.76 -14.38 10.91
C ALA A 88 -1.11 -13.46 12.11
N GLY A 89 -2.18 -12.66 12.03
CA GLY A 89 -2.64 -11.77 13.09
C GLY A 89 -1.65 -10.62 13.37
N ASP A 90 -1.48 -10.29 14.67
CA ASP A 90 -0.56 -9.23 15.13
C ASP A 90 0.92 -9.66 15.10
N ALA A 91 1.37 -10.30 14.03
CA ALA A 91 2.79 -10.58 13.86
C ALA A 91 3.60 -9.28 13.90
N PRO A 92 4.77 -9.26 14.57
CA PRO A 92 5.56 -8.04 14.75
C PRO A 92 6.16 -7.49 13.45
N ARG A 93 6.09 -8.25 12.36
CA ARG A 93 6.56 -7.87 11.03
C ARG A 93 5.52 -8.31 9.99
N LYS A 94 5.16 -7.37 9.13
CA LYS A 94 4.28 -7.62 7.99
C LYS A 94 5.09 -7.47 6.70
N THR A 95 5.04 -8.49 5.85
CA THR A 95 5.59 -8.40 4.48
C THR A 95 4.76 -7.41 3.66
N ARG A 96 5.41 -6.44 3.06
CA ARG A 96 4.77 -5.42 2.20
C ARG A 96 5.20 -5.61 0.76
N VAL A 97 4.28 -5.40 -0.16
CA VAL A 97 4.54 -5.59 -1.58
C VAL A 97 4.58 -4.24 -2.30
N ILE A 98 5.67 -3.98 -3.02
CA ILE A 98 5.81 -2.89 -3.97
C ILE A 98 5.68 -3.49 -5.37
N ILE A 99 4.66 -3.10 -6.11
CA ILE A 99 4.49 -3.50 -7.50
C ILE A 99 5.45 -2.72 -8.39
N LEU A 100 6.12 -3.43 -9.30
CA LEU A 100 6.95 -2.87 -10.36
C LEU A 100 6.29 -3.11 -11.72
N THR A 101 6.22 -2.09 -12.56
CA THR A 101 5.64 -2.21 -13.92
C THR A 101 6.39 -1.38 -14.95
N THR A 102 6.25 -1.75 -16.23
CA THR A 102 6.97 -1.07 -17.31
C THR A 102 6.24 0.15 -17.89
N PHE A 103 4.91 0.10 -18.13
CA PHE A 103 4.25 1.20 -18.85
C PHE A 103 2.74 1.42 -18.63
N ASP A 104 1.92 0.43 -18.37
CA ASP A 104 0.47 0.62 -18.29
C ASP A 104 -0.01 0.71 -16.84
N LEU A 105 0.17 1.90 -16.27
CA LEU A 105 -0.23 2.21 -14.90
C LEU A 105 -1.74 2.06 -14.68
N ASP A 106 -2.56 2.38 -15.68
CA ASP A 106 -4.00 2.60 -15.50
C ASP A 106 -4.79 1.31 -15.27
N GLU A 107 -4.43 0.23 -15.95
CA GLU A 107 -5.14 -1.06 -15.81
C GLU A 107 -4.82 -1.81 -14.52
N TYR A 108 -3.60 -1.65 -14.01
CA TYR A 108 -3.08 -2.49 -12.92
C TYR A 108 -3.09 -1.80 -11.55
N VAL A 109 -3.22 -0.46 -11.49
CA VAL A 109 -3.14 0.27 -10.21
C VAL A 109 -4.26 -0.16 -9.26
N MET A 110 -5.52 -0.15 -9.73
CA MET A 110 -6.65 -0.58 -8.90
C MET A 110 -6.57 -2.04 -8.52
N ALA A 111 -6.20 -2.91 -9.48
CA ALA A 111 -6.03 -4.33 -9.21
C ALA A 111 -4.92 -4.59 -8.19
N ALA A 112 -3.81 -3.84 -8.27
CA ALA A 112 -2.70 -3.93 -7.32
C ALA A 112 -3.11 -3.50 -5.90
N ILE A 113 -3.86 -2.41 -5.78
CA ILE A 113 -4.39 -1.92 -4.51
C ILE A 113 -5.35 -2.95 -3.89
N ASN A 114 -6.29 -3.46 -4.69
CA ASN A 114 -7.24 -4.48 -4.25
C ASN A 114 -6.54 -5.80 -3.87
N ALA A 115 -5.44 -6.15 -4.56
CA ALA A 115 -4.60 -7.28 -4.20
C ALA A 115 -3.81 -7.04 -2.91
N GLY A 116 -3.72 -5.80 -2.47
CA GLY A 116 -3.07 -5.45 -1.23
C GLY A 116 -1.63 -4.95 -1.37
N ALA A 117 -1.25 -4.39 -2.51
CA ALA A 117 0.03 -3.74 -2.66
C ALA A 117 0.16 -2.51 -1.75
N SER A 118 1.33 -2.33 -1.15
CA SER A 118 1.68 -1.17 -0.31
C SER A 118 2.45 -0.10 -1.07
N GLY A 119 2.83 -0.38 -2.32
CA GLY A 119 3.53 0.57 -3.18
C GLY A 119 3.41 0.23 -4.65
N PHE A 120 3.63 1.24 -5.49
CA PHE A 120 3.60 1.11 -6.93
C PHE A 120 4.68 2.00 -7.57
N LEU A 121 5.58 1.40 -8.34
CA LEU A 121 6.70 2.06 -9.01
C LEU A 121 6.83 1.61 -10.46
N LEU A 122 7.45 2.45 -11.28
CA LEU A 122 7.90 2.07 -12.62
C LEU A 122 9.24 1.34 -12.55
N LYS A 123 9.47 0.38 -13.44
CA LYS A 123 10.75 -0.35 -13.51
C LYS A 123 11.93 0.54 -13.96
N ASP A 124 11.64 1.67 -14.62
CA ASP A 124 12.61 2.70 -15.02
C ASP A 124 12.80 3.79 -13.96
N THR A 125 12.22 3.61 -12.78
CA THR A 125 12.41 4.51 -11.64
C THR A 125 13.89 4.63 -11.30
N GLU A 126 14.33 5.86 -11.00
CA GLU A 126 15.70 6.13 -10.56
C GLU A 126 16.08 5.31 -9.32
N PRO A 127 17.34 4.83 -9.22
CA PRO A 127 17.82 4.01 -8.11
C PRO A 127 17.53 4.62 -6.73
N GLU A 128 17.73 5.92 -6.57
CA GLU A 128 17.49 6.66 -5.33
C GLU A 128 16.00 6.61 -4.93
N THR A 129 15.10 6.75 -5.90
CA THR A 129 13.66 6.67 -5.69
C THR A 129 13.23 5.25 -5.29
N LEU A 130 13.78 4.22 -5.93
CA LEU A 130 13.55 2.82 -5.53
C LEU A 130 13.98 2.58 -4.07
N LEU A 131 15.20 2.98 -3.71
CA LEU A 131 15.75 2.78 -2.38
C LEU A 131 14.98 3.54 -1.30
N SER A 132 14.59 4.79 -1.59
CA SER A 132 13.75 5.58 -0.68
C SER A 132 12.37 4.97 -0.51
N SER A 133 11.80 4.40 -1.59
CA SER A 133 10.52 3.71 -1.59
C SER A 133 10.54 2.45 -0.72
N ILE A 134 11.58 1.62 -0.83
CA ILE A 134 11.75 0.45 0.04
C ILE A 134 11.76 0.87 1.51
N ARG A 135 12.52 1.91 1.87
CA ARG A 135 12.59 2.41 3.25
C ARG A 135 11.26 2.96 3.75
N THR A 136 10.55 3.70 2.90
CA THR A 136 9.25 4.29 3.23
C THR A 136 8.19 3.22 3.44
N VAL A 137 8.13 2.21 2.57
CA VAL A 137 7.21 1.08 2.71
C VAL A 137 7.55 0.25 3.94
N TYR A 138 8.83 -0.01 4.22
CA TYR A 138 9.28 -0.66 5.45
C TYR A 138 8.80 0.06 6.72
N GLN A 139 8.76 1.38 6.71
CA GLN A 139 8.27 2.21 7.83
C GLN A 139 6.74 2.20 7.98
N GLY A 140 6.00 1.49 7.13
CA GLY A 140 4.55 1.41 7.16
C GLY A 140 3.82 2.50 6.38
N ASN A 141 4.56 3.32 5.62
CA ASN A 141 3.97 4.30 4.72
C ASN A 141 3.81 3.67 3.33
N ALA A 142 2.67 3.90 2.68
CA ALA A 142 2.51 3.48 1.28
C ALA A 142 3.12 4.50 0.33
N ILE A 143 3.59 4.02 -0.81
CA ILE A 143 4.07 4.88 -1.90
C ILE A 143 3.24 4.59 -3.14
N ILE A 144 2.51 5.60 -3.58
CA ILE A 144 1.98 5.66 -4.94
C ILE A 144 2.69 6.82 -5.62
N ALA A 145 3.31 6.57 -6.77
CA ALA A 145 3.89 7.65 -7.56
C ALA A 145 2.81 8.73 -7.81
N PRO A 146 3.13 10.04 -7.76
CA PRO A 146 2.13 11.11 -7.92
C PRO A 146 1.30 10.97 -9.19
N SER A 147 1.91 10.48 -10.29
CA SER A 147 1.21 10.15 -11.53
C SER A 147 0.18 9.03 -11.37
N ALA A 148 0.49 8.01 -10.59
CA ALA A 148 -0.42 6.90 -10.32
C ALA A 148 -1.56 7.31 -9.37
N THR A 149 -1.31 8.18 -8.40
CA THR A 149 -2.35 8.72 -7.50
C THR A 149 -3.38 9.54 -8.29
N LYS A 150 -2.92 10.44 -9.19
CA LYS A 150 -3.82 11.24 -10.02
C LYS A 150 -4.72 10.36 -10.89
N ARG A 151 -4.17 9.34 -11.52
CA ARG A 151 -4.90 8.40 -12.38
C ARG A 151 -5.84 7.48 -11.62
N LEU A 152 -5.43 7.06 -10.41
CA LEU A 152 -6.30 6.34 -9.49
C LEU A 152 -7.57 7.15 -9.22
N ILE A 153 -7.40 8.44 -8.92
CA ILE A 153 -8.50 9.38 -8.67
C ILE A 153 -9.37 9.55 -9.91
N GLU A 154 -8.76 9.79 -11.08
CA GLU A 154 -9.47 9.96 -12.35
C GLU A 154 -10.32 8.70 -12.67
N LYS A 155 -9.75 7.51 -12.51
CA LYS A 155 -10.45 6.24 -12.77
C LYS A 155 -11.56 5.96 -11.75
N MET A 156 -11.35 6.24 -10.47
CA MET A 156 -12.41 6.14 -9.46
C MET A 156 -13.58 7.08 -9.77
N MET A 157 -13.31 8.24 -10.36
CA MET A 157 -14.37 9.16 -10.83
C MET A 157 -15.07 8.65 -12.09
N GLU A 158 -14.37 8.05 -13.05
CA GLU A 158 -14.91 7.50 -14.30
C GLU A 158 -15.75 6.24 -14.06
N ASP A 159 -15.26 5.31 -13.25
CA ASP A 159 -15.92 4.03 -12.96
C ASP A 159 -17.14 4.19 -12.03
N GLY A 160 -17.44 5.43 -11.62
CA GLY A 160 -18.63 5.72 -10.81
C GLY A 160 -18.55 5.17 -9.38
N TYR A 161 -17.36 4.90 -8.86
CA TYR A 161 -17.16 4.49 -7.46
C TYR A 161 -17.74 5.50 -6.46
N THR A 162 -17.99 6.73 -6.90
CA THR A 162 -18.73 7.74 -6.13
C THR A 162 -20.26 7.51 -6.11
N LYS A 163 -20.81 6.46 -6.75
CA LYS A 163 -22.27 6.27 -6.90
C LYS A 163 -22.83 4.88 -6.57
N HIS A 164 -22.03 3.90 -6.18
CA HIS A 164 -22.58 2.57 -5.86
C HIS A 164 -22.18 2.13 -4.46
N GLY A 165 -22.98 2.59 -3.48
CA GLY A 165 -23.30 1.73 -2.36
C GLY A 165 -23.91 0.43 -2.92
N LEU A 166 -23.35 -0.68 -2.46
CA LEU A 166 -23.74 -2.06 -2.76
C LEU A 166 -25.28 -2.21 -2.92
N THR A 167 -25.75 -2.42 -4.13
CA THR A 167 -27.03 -3.08 -4.32
C THR A 167 -26.80 -4.56 -4.12
N ALA A 168 -27.01 -5.03 -2.90
CA ALA A 168 -27.29 -6.44 -2.65
C ALA A 168 -28.58 -6.78 -3.38
N THR A 169 -28.50 -7.40 -4.56
CA THR A 169 -29.62 -8.12 -5.17
C THR A 169 -29.70 -9.48 -4.53
N ASP A 170 -30.66 -9.65 -3.64
CA ASP A 170 -31.48 -10.85 -3.68
C ASP A 170 -32.80 -10.63 -2.93
N GLY A 171 -33.86 -10.60 -3.71
CA GLY A 171 -35.20 -11.10 -3.53
C GLY A 171 -35.92 -10.82 -2.20
N TYR A 172 -36.83 -9.82 -2.23
CA TYR A 172 -38.26 -10.05 -1.93
C TYR A 172 -39.05 -8.78 -2.34
N ALA A 173 -39.95 -8.97 -3.28
CA ALA A 173 -40.96 -7.99 -3.62
C ALA A 173 -42.02 -7.95 -2.49
N ASP A 174 -42.32 -6.74 -1.98
CA ASP A 174 -43.72 -6.31 -1.84
C ASP A 174 -43.80 -4.81 -1.49
N GLY A 175 -44.66 -4.13 -2.20
CA GLY A 175 -45.59 -3.10 -1.88
C GLY A 175 -45.15 -1.78 -1.23
N SER A 176 -45.10 -0.73 -2.09
CA SER A 176 -45.66 0.61 -1.79
C SER A 176 -45.13 1.38 -0.57
N SER A 177 -44.26 2.38 -0.83
CA SER A 177 -44.50 3.76 -0.42
C SER A 177 -43.45 4.71 -0.99
N THR A 178 -43.81 5.43 -2.05
CA THR A 178 -43.03 6.58 -2.54
C THR A 178 -43.19 7.76 -1.60
N ILE A 179 -42.17 8.12 -0.88
CA ILE A 179 -42.03 9.42 -0.21
C ILE A 179 -41.17 10.32 -1.11
N PRO A 180 -41.72 11.38 -1.74
CA PRO A 180 -40.91 12.31 -2.52
C PRO A 180 -40.14 13.23 -1.56
N GLY A 181 -38.81 13.15 -1.60
CA GLY A 181 -37.94 14.10 -0.90
C GLY A 181 -36.85 13.51 0.03
N ALA A 182 -36.70 12.20 0.12
CA ALA A 182 -35.59 11.61 0.83
C ALA A 182 -34.30 11.75 -0.01
N ARG A 183 -33.39 12.61 0.39
CA ARG A 183 -32.00 12.57 -0.06
C ARG A 183 -31.46 11.17 0.24
N PRO A 184 -30.70 10.53 -0.69
CA PRO A 184 -30.03 9.28 -0.36
C PRO A 184 -29.13 9.54 0.84
N VAL A 185 -29.37 8.84 1.93
CA VAL A 185 -28.46 8.83 3.07
C VAL A 185 -27.20 8.12 2.55
N ALA A 186 -26.12 8.88 2.34
CA ALA A 186 -24.84 8.30 2.03
C ALA A 186 -24.51 7.34 3.18
N TYR A 187 -24.31 6.07 2.87
CA TYR A 187 -23.84 5.11 3.85
C TYR A 187 -22.40 5.54 4.24
N THR A 188 -22.28 6.07 5.41
CA THR A 188 -20.98 6.46 5.98
C THR A 188 -20.49 5.29 6.82
N ASP A 189 -19.29 4.79 6.52
CA ASP A 189 -18.67 3.72 7.27
C ASP A 189 -18.65 4.06 8.76
N PRO A 190 -19.10 3.15 9.65
CA PRO A 190 -19.06 3.37 11.10
C PRO A 190 -17.69 3.77 11.63
N GLU A 191 -16.62 3.30 11.00
CA GLU A 191 -15.23 3.57 11.36
C GLU A 191 -14.87 5.06 11.19
N LEU A 192 -15.53 5.77 10.26
CA LEU A 192 -15.36 7.21 10.10
C LEU A 192 -15.74 7.99 11.39
N ASN A 193 -16.68 7.48 12.17
CA ASN A 193 -17.09 8.10 13.44
C ASN A 193 -16.06 7.90 14.55
N LEU A 194 -15.10 7.01 14.39
CA LEU A 194 -13.99 6.80 15.34
C LEU A 194 -12.90 7.87 15.20
N LEU A 195 -12.89 8.59 14.07
CA LEU A 195 -11.89 9.62 13.80
C LEU A 195 -12.30 10.94 14.49
N THR A 196 -11.34 11.57 15.15
CA THR A 196 -11.47 12.95 15.61
C THR A 196 -11.50 13.91 14.42
N GLU A 197 -11.96 15.16 14.62
CA GLU A 197 -11.94 16.18 13.56
C GLU A 197 -10.53 16.35 12.98
N ARG A 198 -9.51 16.37 13.83
CA ARG A 198 -8.12 16.52 13.40
C ARG A 198 -7.62 15.31 12.58
N GLU A 199 -8.02 14.12 12.96
CA GLU A 199 -7.69 12.92 12.18
C GLU A 199 -8.42 12.89 10.82
N ARG A 200 -9.65 13.41 10.74
CA ARG A 200 -10.36 13.58 9.47
C ARG A 200 -9.67 14.59 8.56
N GLU A 201 -9.22 15.73 9.08
CA GLU A 201 -8.43 16.70 8.32
C GLU A 201 -7.15 16.03 7.75
N VAL A 202 -6.43 15.30 8.60
CA VAL A 202 -5.23 14.57 8.16
C VAL A 202 -5.57 13.50 7.11
N LEU A 203 -6.69 12.78 7.26
CA LEU A 203 -7.14 11.77 6.29
C LEU A 203 -7.45 12.39 4.92
N VAL A 204 -8.09 13.55 4.88
CA VAL A 204 -8.32 14.32 3.65
C VAL A 204 -6.99 14.65 2.96
N GLU A 205 -5.99 15.09 3.71
CA GLU A 205 -4.68 15.40 3.14
C GLU A 205 -3.91 14.14 2.69
N ILE A 206 -4.13 13.02 3.37
CA ILE A 206 -3.66 11.71 2.91
C ILE A 206 -4.30 11.39 1.56
N ALA A 207 -5.59 11.61 1.41
CA ALA A 207 -6.33 11.34 0.18
C ALA A 207 -5.93 12.27 -0.97
N HIS A 208 -5.49 13.49 -0.68
CA HIS A 208 -4.87 14.37 -1.66
C HIS A 208 -3.43 13.96 -2.05
N GLY A 209 -2.89 12.88 -1.49
CA GLY A 209 -1.57 12.35 -1.83
C GLY A 209 -0.39 13.02 -1.11
N LEU A 210 -0.61 13.91 -0.13
CA LEU A 210 0.46 14.61 0.57
C LEU A 210 1.28 13.66 1.45
N SER A 211 2.61 13.78 1.43
CA SER A 211 3.49 13.09 2.36
C SER A 211 3.29 13.57 3.81
N ASN A 212 3.80 12.83 4.79
CA ASN A 212 3.71 13.26 6.20
C ASN A 212 4.40 14.61 6.47
N GLN A 213 5.44 14.96 5.71
CA GLN A 213 6.09 16.27 5.80
C GLN A 213 5.18 17.37 5.27
N GLU A 214 4.60 17.19 4.08
CA GLU A 214 3.69 18.15 3.48
C GLU A 214 2.42 18.34 4.32
N ILE A 215 1.90 17.26 4.92
CA ILE A 215 0.79 17.33 5.89
C ILE A 215 1.21 18.15 7.12
N ALA A 216 2.41 17.91 7.66
CA ALA A 216 2.92 18.64 8.80
C ALA A 216 3.01 20.14 8.50
N ASP A 217 3.56 20.50 7.33
CA ASP A 217 3.72 21.87 6.90
C ASP A 217 2.36 22.54 6.63
N LYS A 218 1.44 21.86 5.95
CA LYS A 218 0.10 22.38 5.61
C LYS A 218 -0.78 22.58 6.82
N LEU A 219 -0.73 21.66 7.78
CA LEU A 219 -1.56 21.69 8.98
C LEU A 219 -0.87 22.36 10.17
N PHE A 220 0.33 22.93 9.98
CA PHE A 220 1.12 23.60 11.02
C PHE A 220 1.35 22.74 12.27
N ILE A 221 1.73 21.47 12.05
CA ILE A 221 2.08 20.52 13.12
C ILE A 221 3.50 19.99 12.91
N SER A 222 4.07 19.35 13.92
CA SER A 222 5.38 18.71 13.77
C SER A 222 5.28 17.43 12.94
N LEU A 223 6.36 17.06 12.24
CA LEU A 223 6.43 15.79 11.50
C LEU A 223 6.16 14.55 12.40
N PRO A 224 6.69 14.47 13.64
CA PRO A 224 6.31 13.38 14.55
C PRO A 224 4.81 13.35 14.86
N THR A 225 4.17 14.51 15.01
CA THR A 225 2.72 14.62 15.24
C THR A 225 1.93 14.13 14.04
N ALA A 226 2.33 14.52 12.82
CA ALA A 226 1.70 14.04 11.58
C ALA A 226 1.81 12.52 11.46
N LYS A 227 2.98 11.94 11.72
CA LYS A 227 3.18 10.47 11.74
C LYS A 227 2.28 9.77 12.76
N THR A 228 2.12 10.35 13.94
CA THR A 228 1.24 9.80 14.99
C THR A 228 -0.22 9.83 14.55
N HIS A 229 -0.70 10.92 13.96
CA HIS A 229 -2.07 10.99 13.44
C HIS A 229 -2.29 9.95 12.35
N VAL A 230 -1.37 9.81 11.39
CA VAL A 230 -1.47 8.81 10.33
C VAL A 230 -1.56 7.40 10.92
N ALA A 231 -0.71 7.04 11.88
CA ALA A 231 -0.74 5.73 12.53
C ALA A 231 -2.08 5.48 13.26
N HIS A 232 -2.60 6.47 13.98
CA HIS A 232 -3.89 6.36 14.67
C HIS A 232 -5.07 6.23 13.69
N ILE A 233 -5.04 6.97 12.57
CA ILE A 233 -6.06 6.87 11.53
C ILE A 233 -6.08 5.46 10.98
N LEU A 234 -4.93 4.92 10.52
CA LEU A 234 -4.84 3.58 9.96
C LEU A 234 -5.38 2.52 10.93
N ALA A 235 -5.03 2.63 12.21
CA ALA A 235 -5.54 1.71 13.23
C ALA A 235 -7.06 1.82 13.43
N LYS A 236 -7.62 3.03 13.43
CA LYS A 236 -9.05 3.27 13.69
C LYS A 236 -9.95 2.85 12.53
N ILE A 237 -9.50 3.05 11.28
CA ILE A 237 -10.25 2.64 10.08
C ILE A 237 -9.87 1.23 9.61
N ASN A 238 -9.12 0.48 10.44
CA ASN A 238 -8.62 -0.85 10.12
C ASN A 238 -7.91 -0.94 8.75
N ALA A 239 -7.29 0.16 8.35
CA ALA A 239 -6.52 0.22 7.11
C ALA A 239 -5.11 -0.34 7.35
N ARG A 240 -4.68 -1.25 6.50
CA ARG A 240 -3.36 -1.87 6.59
C ARG A 240 -2.23 -0.88 6.29
N ASP A 241 -2.49 0.06 5.40
CA ASP A 241 -1.52 1.04 4.92
C ASP A 241 -2.20 2.32 4.42
N ARG A 242 -1.36 3.28 3.99
CA ARG A 242 -1.82 4.58 3.51
C ARG A 242 -2.69 4.50 2.25
N VAL A 243 -2.47 3.50 1.38
CA VAL A 243 -3.28 3.31 0.16
C VAL A 243 -4.72 3.00 0.54
N GLN A 244 -4.91 2.09 1.48
CA GLN A 244 -6.26 1.77 1.98
C GLN A 244 -6.93 2.97 2.66
N ALA A 245 -6.16 3.84 3.32
CA ALA A 245 -6.70 5.08 3.87
C ALA A 245 -7.17 6.05 2.77
N VAL A 246 -6.46 6.12 1.64
CA VAL A 246 -6.92 6.89 0.46
C VAL A 246 -8.24 6.33 -0.05
N VAL A 247 -8.31 5.01 -0.31
CA VAL A 247 -9.55 4.35 -0.76
C VAL A 247 -10.70 4.62 0.21
N PHE A 248 -10.46 4.42 1.51
CA PHE A 248 -11.46 4.68 2.55
C PHE A 248 -11.98 6.13 2.52
N ALA A 249 -11.11 7.12 2.32
CA ALA A 249 -11.52 8.52 2.25
C ALA A 249 -12.42 8.80 1.04
N TYR A 250 -12.12 8.21 -0.13
CA TYR A 250 -12.94 8.33 -1.34
C TYR A 250 -14.28 7.58 -1.19
N ASP A 251 -14.28 6.35 -0.68
CA ASP A 251 -15.50 5.57 -0.47
C ASP A 251 -16.49 6.29 0.47
N ASN A 252 -15.97 7.06 1.42
CA ASN A 252 -16.76 7.84 2.37
C ASN A 252 -17.04 9.28 1.91
N GLY A 253 -16.63 9.66 0.70
CA GLY A 253 -16.91 10.99 0.13
C GLY A 253 -16.27 12.14 0.89
N LEU A 254 -15.09 11.93 1.46
CA LEU A 254 -14.33 12.99 2.16
C LEU A 254 -13.58 13.91 1.21
N VAL A 255 -13.36 13.47 -0.03
CA VAL A 255 -12.67 14.17 -1.13
C VAL A 255 -13.40 13.96 -2.42
#